data_333ffa05817c3f2d2cb4e07549f1979a
#
_entry.id   333ffa05817c3f2d2cb4e07549f1979a
#
_cell.length_a   1.000
_cell.length_b   1.000
_cell.length_c   1.000
_cell.angle_alpha   90.00
_cell.angle_beta   90.00
_cell.angle_gamma   90.00
#
_symmetry.space_group_name_H-M   'P 1'
#
loop_
_entity.id
_entity.type
_entity.pdbx_description
1 polymer ?
#
loop_
_entity_poly.entity_id
_entity_poly.type
_entity_poly.pdbx_seq_one_letter_code
_entity_poly.pdbx_strand_id
1 'polypeptide(L)'
;MLALVLLAGCAGMVAQRKAPPTGAEQARAVIPGLPTVRFWADETPANPTAAFRKIQPTLPRLAAHAKRSGGRPIVNILALSGGGGDGAFGAGVLAGWTKRGDRPEFEVVTGVSAGAIIAPLAFLGPKYDDQLREVWTKYETTDLVQINGLQGIIGGDALVDTSKLAELIATYLSRDVLDEIAREYERGRILMVLTTNLDAQRPVVWNLGELASSRHPDAARLFHKIILASAAIPGALSPVNIPVVIDGKVYDELHVDGGTTREIFISPIQVPMKALDHLYDRPPIRRIWLIKNMREQPVYQPVTQRTLPIAGRAISTLIFNQSAGEIYRIYRRARDADAEFRMLAIPAEFNYTSTQVFDPAYQKKLFEFGEELGRRGNSWLRQPPELLPNRPRVIASKLIEVAPRVRPPSNPQFSADGSLSGFSEPK
;
A
#
# COMPACT_ATOMS: atom_id res chain seq x y z
N MET A 1 18.97 -20.95 -43.72
CA MET A 1 19.43 -19.57 -43.42
C MET A 1 18.32 -18.52 -43.67
N LEU A 2 17.04 -18.86 -43.50
CA LEU A 2 15.91 -17.94 -43.77
C LEU A 2 14.97 -17.75 -42.55
N ALA A 3 15.30 -18.33 -41.38
CA ALA A 3 14.46 -18.25 -40.16
C ALA A 3 14.94 -17.25 -39.10
N LEU A 4 16.09 -16.57 -39.35
CA LEU A 4 16.66 -15.62 -38.36
C LEU A 4 16.39 -14.14 -38.66
N VAL A 5 15.68 -13.81 -39.75
CA VAL A 5 15.44 -12.40 -40.17
C VAL A 5 14.05 -11.90 -39.74
N LEU A 6 13.15 -12.75 -39.24
CA LEU A 6 11.79 -12.38 -38.86
C LEU A 6 11.62 -11.97 -37.39
N LEU A 7 12.68 -12.00 -36.56
CA LEU A 7 12.63 -11.56 -35.16
C LEU A 7 13.08 -10.11 -34.91
N ALA A 8 13.52 -9.41 -35.94
CA ALA A 8 13.99 -8.03 -35.81
C ALA A 8 12.95 -6.95 -36.16
N GLY A 9 11.70 -7.33 -36.47
CA GLY A 9 10.71 -6.44 -37.07
C GLY A 9 9.54 -5.96 -36.18
N CYS A 10 9.47 -6.36 -34.93
CA CYS A 10 8.38 -5.96 -34.02
C CYS A 10 8.89 -5.34 -32.68
N ALA A 11 9.95 -4.52 -32.74
CA ALA A 11 10.16 -3.49 -31.74
C ALA A 11 9.12 -2.39 -32.01
N GLY A 12 7.86 -2.66 -31.62
CA GLY A 12 6.84 -1.63 -31.53
C GLY A 12 7.43 -0.48 -30.73
N MET A 13 7.16 0.75 -31.13
CA MET A 13 7.59 1.99 -30.46
C MET A 13 7.03 2.04 -29.03
N VAL A 14 7.57 1.23 -28.12
CA VAL A 14 7.49 1.46 -26.69
C VAL A 14 8.26 2.76 -26.46
N ALA A 15 7.62 3.77 -25.90
CA ALA A 15 8.28 5.02 -25.57
C ALA A 15 9.52 4.69 -24.74
N GLN A 16 10.70 4.86 -25.34
CA GLN A 16 11.94 4.35 -24.79
C GLN A 16 12.21 5.04 -23.45
N ARG A 17 12.11 4.27 -22.37
CA ARG A 17 12.43 4.74 -21.02
C ARG A 17 13.85 5.32 -21.02
N LYS A 18 14.04 6.49 -20.42
CA LYS A 18 15.39 7.01 -20.18
C LYS A 18 16.15 6.07 -19.26
N ALA A 19 17.47 6.02 -19.43
CA ALA A 19 18.32 5.20 -18.58
C ALA A 19 18.05 5.50 -17.08
N PRO A 20 17.95 4.47 -16.22
CA PRO A 20 17.87 4.69 -14.79
C PRO A 20 19.20 5.21 -14.23
N PRO A 21 19.18 5.88 -13.07
CA PRO A 21 20.40 6.21 -12.35
C PRO A 21 21.20 4.94 -12.01
N THR A 22 22.51 5.02 -12.03
CA THR A 22 23.37 3.94 -11.51
C THR A 22 23.25 3.83 -9.98
N GLY A 23 23.67 2.70 -9.40
CA GLY A 23 23.59 2.49 -7.95
C GLY A 23 24.27 3.62 -7.13
N ALA A 24 25.41 4.14 -7.61
CA ALA A 24 26.12 5.25 -6.95
C ALA A 24 25.42 6.61 -7.12
N GLU A 25 24.67 6.80 -8.19
CA GLU A 25 23.96 8.06 -8.49
C GLU A 25 22.62 8.17 -7.78
N GLN A 26 21.97 7.05 -7.44
CA GLN A 26 20.62 7.02 -6.86
C GLN A 26 20.49 7.86 -5.58
N ALA A 27 21.54 7.93 -4.75
CA ALA A 27 21.53 8.72 -3.52
C ALA A 27 21.40 10.23 -3.79
N ARG A 28 21.79 10.70 -4.99
CA ARG A 28 21.75 12.11 -5.42
C ARG A 28 20.52 12.43 -6.27
N ALA A 29 19.74 11.41 -6.65
CA ALA A 29 18.58 11.58 -7.49
C ALA A 29 17.48 12.37 -6.76
N VAL A 30 17.04 13.47 -7.35
CA VAL A 30 15.99 14.33 -6.81
C VAL A 30 14.89 14.58 -7.85
N ILE A 31 13.71 14.93 -7.39
CA ILE A 31 12.67 15.42 -8.30
C ILE A 31 13.05 16.83 -8.76
N PRO A 32 12.96 17.12 -10.06
CA PRO A 32 13.26 18.47 -10.58
C PRO A 32 12.51 19.55 -9.78
N GLY A 33 13.22 20.55 -9.25
CA GLY A 33 12.64 21.62 -8.46
C GLY A 33 12.11 21.25 -7.07
N LEU A 34 12.12 19.96 -6.69
CA LEU A 34 11.54 19.45 -5.46
C LEU A 34 12.48 18.46 -4.74
N PRO A 35 13.64 18.91 -4.25
CA PRO A 35 14.70 18.01 -3.76
C PRO A 35 14.34 17.28 -2.45
N THR A 36 13.32 17.74 -1.72
CA THR A 36 12.97 17.25 -0.38
C THR A 36 11.71 16.37 -0.35
N VAL A 37 10.94 16.33 -1.47
CA VAL A 37 9.63 15.71 -1.51
C VAL A 37 9.66 14.18 -1.35
N ARG A 38 10.83 13.56 -1.48
CA ARG A 38 11.02 12.10 -1.34
C ARG A 38 12.26 11.74 -0.53
N PHE A 39 12.25 10.54 0.05
CA PHE A 39 13.40 9.94 0.72
C PHE A 39 13.31 8.42 0.73
N TRP A 40 14.46 7.74 0.90
CA TRP A 40 14.53 6.30 1.03
C TRP A 40 14.02 5.86 2.41
N ALA A 41 13.05 4.92 2.45
CA ALA A 41 12.47 4.47 3.71
C ALA A 41 13.36 3.48 4.49
N ASP A 42 14.35 2.90 3.84
CA ASP A 42 15.29 1.91 4.36
C ASP A 42 16.68 2.47 4.64
N GLU A 43 16.92 3.73 4.28
CA GLU A 43 18.20 4.36 4.54
C GLU A 43 18.29 4.78 6.00
N THR A 44 19.33 4.30 6.69
CA THR A 44 19.81 4.96 7.88
C THR A 44 20.57 6.18 7.39
N PRO A 45 20.07 7.41 7.59
CA PRO A 45 20.82 8.58 7.15
C PRO A 45 22.21 8.50 7.78
N ALA A 46 23.25 8.59 6.97
CA ALA A 46 24.62 8.74 7.47
C ALA A 46 24.71 9.95 8.44
N ASN A 47 23.75 10.85 8.31
CA ASN A 47 23.48 11.92 9.26
C ASN A 47 21.96 11.93 9.54
N PRO A 48 21.48 11.33 10.68
CA PRO A 48 20.08 11.40 11.09
C PRO A 48 19.53 12.82 11.13
N THR A 49 20.38 13.79 11.44
CA THR A 49 20.08 15.23 11.43
C THR A 49 19.74 15.73 10.02
N ALA A 50 20.28 15.15 8.96
CA ALA A 50 19.98 15.58 7.59
C ALA A 50 18.61 15.07 7.10
N ALA A 51 18.26 13.81 7.40
CA ALA A 51 16.89 13.30 7.13
C ALA A 51 15.85 14.02 7.99
N PHE A 52 16.20 14.33 9.24
CA PHE A 52 15.39 15.11 10.16
C PHE A 52 15.17 16.54 9.67
N ARG A 53 16.19 17.19 9.11
CA ARG A 53 16.07 18.53 8.52
C ARG A 53 15.02 18.63 7.42
N LYS A 54 14.74 17.54 6.70
CA LYS A 54 13.69 17.53 5.66
C LYS A 54 12.26 17.64 6.23
N ILE A 55 12.01 17.03 7.39
CA ILE A 55 10.73 17.12 8.10
C ILE A 55 10.72 18.21 9.19
N GLN A 56 11.88 18.69 9.59
CA GLN A 56 12.04 19.68 10.67
C GLN A 56 11.16 20.93 10.51
N PRO A 57 10.95 21.51 9.31
CA PRO A 57 10.10 22.70 9.16
C PRO A 57 8.62 22.46 9.48
N THR A 58 8.13 21.22 9.35
CA THR A 58 6.74 20.85 9.63
C THR A 58 6.47 20.56 11.10
N LEU A 59 7.46 20.03 11.81
CA LEU A 59 7.28 19.52 13.17
C LEU A 59 6.92 20.58 14.22
N PRO A 60 7.50 21.79 14.24
CA PRO A 60 7.06 22.85 15.15
C PRO A 60 5.61 23.28 14.92
N ARG A 61 5.16 23.30 13.65
CA ARG A 61 3.77 23.60 13.31
C ARG A 61 2.85 22.48 13.78
N LEU A 62 3.23 21.22 13.59
CA LEU A 62 2.51 20.05 14.12
C LEU A 62 2.37 20.15 15.64
N ALA A 63 3.45 20.46 16.37
CA ALA A 63 3.45 20.61 17.80
C ALA A 63 2.50 21.74 18.29
N ALA A 64 2.49 22.87 17.57
CA ALA A 64 1.66 24.02 17.89
C ALA A 64 0.16 23.75 17.68
N HIS A 65 -0.23 22.92 16.70
CA HIS A 65 -1.63 22.64 16.37
C HIS A 65 -2.18 21.38 17.03
N ALA A 66 -1.34 20.56 17.66
CA ALA A 66 -1.78 19.32 18.29
C ALA A 66 -2.86 19.57 19.38
N LYS A 67 -3.98 18.85 19.31
CA LYS A 67 -4.98 18.84 20.38
C LYS A 67 -4.35 18.37 21.68
N ARG A 68 -4.93 18.75 22.83
CA ARG A 68 -4.35 18.43 24.14
C ARG A 68 -5.32 17.63 25.02
N SER A 69 -4.75 16.76 25.85
CA SER A 69 -5.45 16.03 26.89
C SER A 69 -4.60 16.04 28.16
N GLY A 70 -5.16 16.51 29.28
CA GLY A 70 -4.40 16.67 30.52
C GLY A 70 -3.16 17.59 30.36
N GLY A 71 -3.24 18.60 29.49
CA GLY A 71 -2.14 19.52 29.19
C GLY A 71 -1.05 18.94 28.27
N ARG A 72 -1.14 17.67 27.86
CA ARG A 72 -0.21 17.01 26.93
C ARG A 72 -0.74 17.08 25.48
N PRO A 73 0.08 17.36 24.50
CA PRO A 73 -0.30 17.26 23.09
C PRO A 73 -0.71 15.82 22.72
N ILE A 74 -1.67 15.68 21.81
CA ILE A 74 -2.04 14.37 21.23
C ILE A 74 -1.55 14.34 19.80
N VAL A 75 -0.95 13.23 19.40
CA VAL A 75 -0.52 12.97 18.02
C VAL A 75 -1.14 11.65 17.57
N ASN A 76 -2.11 11.74 16.65
CA ASN A 76 -2.75 10.58 16.03
C ASN A 76 -2.06 10.28 14.70
N ILE A 77 -1.57 9.07 14.56
CA ILE A 77 -0.93 8.56 13.35
C ILE A 77 -1.84 7.51 12.75
N LEU A 78 -2.34 7.72 11.53
CA LEU A 78 -3.11 6.73 10.78
C LEU A 78 -2.21 6.06 9.76
N ALA A 79 -2.11 4.74 9.82
CA ALA A 79 -1.43 3.93 8.81
C ALA A 79 -2.42 3.04 8.07
N LEU A 80 -2.44 3.15 6.74
CA LEU A 80 -3.34 2.43 5.84
C LEU A 80 -2.53 1.48 4.98
N SER A 81 -2.79 0.17 5.11
CA SER A 81 -2.10 -0.83 4.29
C SER A 81 -2.63 -0.87 2.86
N GLY A 82 -1.89 -1.52 1.97
CA GLY A 82 -2.42 -2.01 0.72
C GLY A 82 -3.53 -3.05 0.91
N GLY A 83 -3.98 -3.61 -0.22
CA GLY A 83 -5.04 -4.63 -0.20
C GLY A 83 -5.90 -4.70 -1.48
N GLY A 84 -5.57 -3.94 -2.53
CA GLY A 84 -6.36 -3.92 -3.76
C GLY A 84 -7.83 -3.57 -3.48
N GLY A 85 -8.77 -4.35 -4.00
CA GLY A 85 -10.21 -4.16 -3.77
C GLY A 85 -10.65 -4.20 -2.30
N ASP A 86 -9.85 -4.80 -1.43
CA ASP A 86 -10.11 -4.84 0.01
C ASP A 86 -9.94 -3.46 0.70
N GLY A 87 -9.47 -2.43 -0.01
CA GLY A 87 -9.48 -1.03 0.45
C GLY A 87 -10.87 -0.53 0.86
N ALA A 88 -11.93 -1.15 0.33
CA ALA A 88 -13.31 -0.91 0.75
C ALA A 88 -13.50 -1.08 2.27
N PHE A 89 -12.76 -1.99 2.90
CA PHE A 89 -12.78 -2.17 4.36
C PHE A 89 -12.34 -0.92 5.10
N GLY A 90 -11.16 -0.40 4.78
CA GLY A 90 -10.61 0.78 5.45
C GLY A 90 -11.44 2.03 5.23
N ALA A 91 -11.94 2.22 4.00
CA ALA A 91 -12.86 3.30 3.68
C ALA A 91 -14.15 3.20 4.52
N GLY A 92 -14.72 1.99 4.62
CA GLY A 92 -15.90 1.73 5.48
C GLY A 92 -15.62 1.99 6.96
N VAL A 93 -14.49 1.51 7.49
CA VAL A 93 -14.08 1.76 8.89
C VAL A 93 -14.03 3.26 9.19
N LEU A 94 -13.43 4.06 8.30
CA LEU A 94 -13.32 5.51 8.46
C LEU A 94 -14.70 6.18 8.47
N ALA A 95 -15.57 5.82 7.52
CA ALA A 95 -16.94 6.35 7.44
C ALA A 95 -17.77 5.98 8.69
N GLY A 96 -17.67 4.71 9.14
CA GLY A 96 -18.33 4.26 10.37
C GLY A 96 -17.81 4.96 11.62
N TRP A 97 -16.52 5.21 11.68
CA TRP A 97 -15.88 5.94 12.78
C TRP A 97 -16.37 7.40 12.84
N THR A 98 -16.56 8.04 11.68
CA THR A 98 -17.21 9.36 11.60
C THR A 98 -18.63 9.32 12.14
N LYS A 99 -19.44 8.33 11.75
CA LYS A 99 -20.81 8.17 12.26
C LYS A 99 -20.88 7.96 13.78
N ARG A 100 -19.83 7.39 14.37
CA ARG A 100 -19.69 7.28 15.83
C ARG A 100 -19.41 8.63 16.51
N GLY A 101 -18.84 9.58 15.79
CA GLY A 101 -18.62 10.95 16.24
C GLY A 101 -17.31 11.22 16.97
N ASP A 102 -16.40 10.24 17.11
CA ASP A 102 -15.14 10.39 17.84
C ASP A 102 -13.90 10.09 16.97
N ARG A 103 -14.06 10.04 15.63
CA ARG A 103 -12.92 9.95 14.71
C ARG A 103 -12.00 11.15 14.93
N PRO A 104 -10.73 10.92 15.31
CA PRO A 104 -9.81 12.02 15.51
C PRO A 104 -9.39 12.66 14.19
N GLU A 105 -8.94 13.88 14.24
CA GLU A 105 -8.07 14.44 13.22
C GLU A 105 -6.71 13.73 13.33
N PHE A 106 -6.16 13.31 12.19
CA PHE A 106 -4.87 12.63 12.15
C PHE A 106 -3.77 13.62 11.79
N GLU A 107 -2.80 13.78 12.67
CA GLU A 107 -1.64 14.64 12.43
C GLU A 107 -0.72 14.04 11.36
N VAL A 108 -0.65 12.71 11.30
CA VAL A 108 0.13 11.98 10.29
C VAL A 108 -0.74 10.91 9.65
N VAL A 109 -0.80 10.89 8.33
CA VAL A 109 -1.45 9.81 7.57
C VAL A 109 -0.44 9.20 6.61
N THR A 110 -0.37 7.88 6.61
CA THR A 110 0.47 7.12 5.67
C THR A 110 -0.36 6.11 4.89
N GLY A 111 -0.04 5.91 3.63
CA GLY A 111 -0.75 4.95 2.78
C GLY A 111 0.16 4.20 1.82
N VAL A 112 -0.22 2.95 1.54
CA VAL A 112 0.43 2.07 0.56
C VAL A 112 -0.65 1.46 -0.31
N SER A 113 -0.46 1.40 -1.64
CA SER A 113 -1.41 0.74 -2.56
C SER A 113 -2.84 1.26 -2.40
N ALA A 114 -3.80 0.40 -2.09
CA ALA A 114 -5.18 0.80 -1.74
C ALA A 114 -5.20 1.88 -0.65
N GLY A 115 -4.33 1.75 0.36
CA GLY A 115 -4.18 2.76 1.41
C GLY A 115 -3.65 4.10 0.89
N ALA A 116 -2.87 4.13 -0.20
CA ALA A 116 -2.43 5.37 -0.83
C ALA A 116 -3.57 6.12 -1.53
N ILE A 117 -4.57 5.39 -2.04
CA ILE A 117 -5.79 5.97 -2.62
C ILE A 117 -6.70 6.54 -1.51
N ILE A 118 -6.79 5.86 -0.36
CA ILE A 118 -7.61 6.28 0.79
C ILE A 118 -6.96 7.47 1.52
N ALA A 119 -5.64 7.47 1.65
CA ALA A 119 -4.90 8.38 2.55
C ALA A 119 -5.17 9.88 2.32
N PRO A 120 -5.22 10.42 1.09
CA PRO A 120 -5.52 11.83 0.85
C PRO A 120 -6.87 12.26 1.41
N LEU A 121 -7.92 11.47 1.16
CA LEU A 121 -9.29 11.77 1.61
C LEU A 121 -9.44 11.54 3.12
N ALA A 122 -8.81 10.50 3.66
CA ALA A 122 -8.73 10.26 5.11
C ALA A 122 -8.01 11.39 5.86
N PHE A 123 -6.98 11.95 5.25
CA PHE A 123 -6.21 13.10 5.76
C PHE A 123 -7.07 14.36 5.85
N LEU A 124 -7.89 14.62 4.84
CA LEU A 124 -8.81 15.76 4.83
C LEU A 124 -10.03 15.58 5.75
N GLY A 125 -10.36 14.33 6.11
CA GLY A 125 -11.34 14.03 7.15
C GLY A 125 -12.77 13.76 6.67
N PRO A 126 -13.75 13.86 7.57
CA PRO A 126 -15.12 13.33 7.38
C PRO A 126 -15.88 13.82 6.16
N LYS A 127 -15.63 15.03 5.69
CA LYS A 127 -16.32 15.61 4.52
C LYS A 127 -16.07 14.84 3.21
N TYR A 128 -15.07 13.95 3.19
CA TYR A 128 -14.73 13.12 2.04
C TYR A 128 -15.19 11.66 2.17
N ASP A 129 -15.97 11.32 3.20
CA ASP A 129 -16.41 9.94 3.42
C ASP A 129 -17.36 9.43 2.33
N ASP A 130 -18.18 10.32 1.72
CA ASP A 130 -19.04 9.96 0.60
C ASP A 130 -18.20 9.66 -0.67
N GLN A 131 -17.12 10.42 -0.89
CA GLN A 131 -16.19 10.12 -1.99
C GLN A 131 -15.44 8.80 -1.73
N LEU A 132 -15.03 8.52 -0.49
CA LEU A 132 -14.44 7.23 -0.13
C LEU A 132 -15.42 6.08 -0.42
N ARG A 133 -16.70 6.25 -0.09
CA ARG A 133 -17.73 5.26 -0.42
C ARG A 133 -17.83 5.06 -1.94
N GLU A 134 -17.93 6.14 -2.69
CA GLU A 134 -18.07 6.09 -4.15
C GLU A 134 -16.89 5.38 -4.80
N VAL A 135 -15.65 5.77 -4.49
CA VAL A 135 -14.41 5.17 -5.02
C VAL A 135 -14.36 3.65 -4.79
N TRP A 136 -14.83 3.19 -3.63
CA TRP A 136 -14.68 1.79 -3.24
C TRP A 136 -15.92 0.93 -3.45
N THR A 137 -17.03 1.48 -3.96
CA THR A 137 -18.26 0.68 -4.16
C THR A 137 -18.89 0.80 -5.54
N LYS A 138 -18.37 1.69 -6.39
CA LYS A 138 -18.97 2.03 -7.68
C LYS A 138 -18.31 1.31 -8.86
N TYR A 139 -16.98 1.17 -8.85
CA TYR A 139 -16.19 0.79 -10.02
C TYR A 139 -15.83 -0.69 -10.01
N GLU A 140 -16.02 -1.33 -11.18
CA GLU A 140 -15.56 -2.69 -11.42
C GLU A 140 -14.18 -2.71 -12.11
N THR A 141 -13.59 -3.90 -12.24
CA THR A 141 -12.25 -4.05 -12.83
C THR A 141 -12.15 -3.44 -14.23
N THR A 142 -13.18 -3.59 -15.07
CA THR A 142 -13.22 -3.08 -16.46
C THR A 142 -13.34 -1.55 -16.55
N ASP A 143 -13.84 -0.90 -15.49
CA ASP A 143 -13.87 0.56 -15.39
C ASP A 143 -12.51 1.14 -15.06
N LEU A 144 -11.65 0.36 -14.42
CA LEU A 144 -10.35 0.82 -13.90
C LEU A 144 -9.20 0.47 -14.81
N VAL A 145 -9.30 -0.65 -15.54
CA VAL A 145 -8.20 -1.20 -16.32
C VAL A 145 -8.68 -1.78 -17.65
N GLN A 146 -7.79 -1.77 -18.65
CA GLN A 146 -8.00 -2.47 -19.93
C GLN A 146 -6.96 -3.58 -20.10
N ILE A 147 -7.43 -4.76 -20.49
CA ILE A 147 -6.52 -5.89 -20.72
C ILE A 147 -5.91 -5.77 -22.13
N ASN A 148 -4.61 -5.67 -22.19
CA ASN A 148 -3.85 -5.51 -23.43
C ASN A 148 -3.64 -6.86 -24.16
N GLY A 149 -4.61 -7.71 -24.28
CA GLY A 149 -4.64 -8.94 -25.07
C GLY A 149 -3.28 -9.60 -25.37
N LEU A 150 -3.10 -10.10 -26.61
CA LEU A 150 -1.84 -10.73 -27.06
C LEU A 150 -0.63 -9.76 -27.11
N GLN A 151 -0.86 -8.45 -27.27
CA GLN A 151 0.22 -7.46 -27.35
C GLN A 151 0.93 -7.26 -26.02
N GLY A 152 0.23 -7.37 -24.90
CA GLY A 152 0.82 -7.30 -23.54
C GLY A 152 1.69 -8.52 -23.21
N ILE A 153 1.46 -9.66 -23.87
CA ILE A 153 2.22 -10.90 -23.65
C ILE A 153 3.52 -10.95 -24.47
N ILE A 154 3.56 -10.29 -25.64
CA ILE A 154 4.64 -10.42 -26.63
C ILE A 154 5.63 -9.23 -26.61
N GLY A 155 5.63 -8.38 -25.58
CA GLY A 155 6.61 -7.29 -25.49
C GLY A 155 6.06 -5.98 -24.94
N GLY A 156 4.89 -5.98 -24.34
CA GLY A 156 4.35 -4.82 -23.62
C GLY A 156 4.86 -4.74 -22.17
N ASP A 157 4.91 -3.53 -21.63
CA ASP A 157 5.37 -3.25 -20.26
C ASP A 157 4.44 -3.83 -19.18
N ALA A 158 3.18 -4.17 -19.54
CA ALA A 158 2.21 -4.81 -18.65
C ALA A 158 1.06 -5.46 -19.41
N LEU A 159 0.44 -6.45 -18.77
CA LEU A 159 -0.77 -7.11 -19.27
C LEU A 159 -2.00 -6.18 -19.29
N VAL A 160 -1.94 -5.06 -18.56
CA VAL A 160 -3.09 -4.22 -18.26
C VAL A 160 -2.73 -2.74 -18.38
N ASP A 161 -3.51 -1.98 -19.17
CA ASP A 161 -3.43 -0.53 -19.26
C ASP A 161 -4.16 0.10 -18.05
N THR A 162 -3.51 1.05 -17.40
CA THR A 162 -3.98 1.74 -16.18
C THR A 162 -4.44 3.18 -16.43
N SER A 163 -4.61 3.60 -17.68
CA SER A 163 -5.01 4.97 -18.04
C SER A 163 -6.32 5.38 -17.37
N LYS A 164 -7.33 4.49 -17.34
CA LYS A 164 -8.61 4.74 -16.67
C LYS A 164 -8.46 4.94 -15.16
N LEU A 165 -7.60 4.14 -14.52
CA LEU A 165 -7.30 4.31 -13.09
C LEU A 165 -6.60 5.65 -12.84
N ALA A 166 -5.69 6.07 -13.73
CA ALA A 166 -5.05 7.38 -13.64
C ALA A 166 -6.04 8.54 -13.77
N GLU A 167 -7.01 8.44 -14.70
CA GLU A 167 -8.09 9.42 -14.86
C GLU A 167 -9.00 9.48 -13.62
N LEU A 168 -9.33 8.33 -13.04
CA LEU A 168 -10.14 8.26 -11.83
C LEU A 168 -9.40 8.90 -10.64
N ILE A 169 -8.12 8.60 -10.47
CA ILE A 169 -7.27 9.23 -9.46
C ILE A 169 -7.28 10.76 -9.64
N ALA A 170 -7.13 11.26 -10.88
CA ALA A 170 -7.15 12.70 -11.15
C ALA A 170 -8.51 13.35 -10.89
N THR A 171 -9.60 12.62 -11.10
CA THR A 171 -10.98 13.08 -10.85
C THR A 171 -11.22 13.25 -9.35
N TYR A 172 -10.91 12.24 -8.53
CA TYR A 172 -11.16 12.30 -7.09
C TYR A 172 -10.11 13.11 -6.31
N LEU A 173 -8.88 13.17 -6.81
CA LEU A 173 -7.82 14.03 -6.28
C LEU A 173 -7.66 15.27 -7.15
N SER A 174 -8.75 16.02 -7.29
CA SER A 174 -8.82 17.25 -8.08
C SER A 174 -7.89 18.33 -7.54
N ARG A 175 -7.73 19.41 -8.28
CA ARG A 175 -6.92 20.57 -7.85
C ARG A 175 -7.40 21.12 -6.50
N ASP A 176 -8.69 21.21 -6.27
CA ASP A 176 -9.26 21.71 -5.02
C ASP A 176 -8.88 20.82 -3.83
N VAL A 177 -8.90 19.48 -4.03
CA VAL A 177 -8.46 18.51 -3.01
C VAL A 177 -6.96 18.68 -2.70
N LEU A 178 -6.13 18.86 -3.72
CA LEU A 178 -4.70 19.10 -3.53
C LEU A 178 -4.44 20.43 -2.80
N ASP A 179 -5.17 21.48 -3.13
CA ASP A 179 -5.04 22.78 -2.46
C ASP A 179 -5.48 22.70 -0.98
N GLU A 180 -6.44 21.84 -0.63
CA GLU A 180 -6.76 21.56 0.76
C GLU A 180 -5.66 20.77 1.48
N ILE A 181 -5.08 19.76 0.82
CA ILE A 181 -3.94 19.03 1.36
C ILE A 181 -2.76 19.98 1.63
N ALA A 182 -2.51 20.93 0.72
CA ALA A 182 -1.50 21.95 0.89
C ALA A 182 -1.74 22.82 2.15
N ARG A 183 -2.98 23.28 2.35
CA ARG A 183 -3.37 24.06 3.54
C ARG A 183 -3.16 23.26 4.83
N GLU A 184 -3.54 21.98 4.84
CA GLU A 184 -3.35 21.11 6.01
C GLU A 184 -1.86 20.83 6.29
N TYR A 185 -1.05 20.69 5.24
CA TYR A 185 0.41 20.61 5.38
C TYR A 185 1.02 21.90 5.97
N GLU A 186 0.54 23.06 5.53
CA GLU A 186 0.97 24.35 6.08
C GLU A 186 0.59 24.50 7.57
N ARG A 187 -0.47 23.85 8.03
CA ARG A 187 -0.83 23.71 9.45
C ARG A 187 0.07 22.72 10.21
N GLY A 188 0.95 22.00 9.54
CA GLY A 188 1.92 21.07 10.12
C GLY A 188 1.54 19.60 10.01
N ARG A 189 0.39 19.24 9.44
CA ARG A 189 -0.02 17.85 9.26
C ARG A 189 0.79 17.21 8.13
N ILE A 190 0.97 15.89 8.19
CA ILE A 190 1.86 15.16 7.28
C ILE A 190 1.08 14.06 6.56
N LEU A 191 1.15 14.06 5.23
CA LEU A 191 0.61 13.01 4.37
C LEU A 191 1.75 12.35 3.60
N MET A 192 1.92 11.04 3.77
CA MET A 192 2.99 10.28 3.11
C MET A 192 2.43 9.04 2.39
N VAL A 193 3.02 8.75 1.24
CA VAL A 193 2.73 7.54 0.46
C VAL A 193 4.03 6.83 0.12
N LEU A 194 4.00 5.51 -0.01
CA LEU A 194 5.15 4.69 -0.30
C LEU A 194 5.02 4.00 -1.66
N THR A 195 6.09 4.03 -2.43
CA THR A 195 6.27 3.27 -3.66
C THR A 195 7.54 2.42 -3.57
N THR A 196 7.67 1.40 -4.43
CA THR A 196 8.92 0.65 -4.60
C THR A 196 9.63 1.10 -5.87
N ASN A 197 10.88 1.57 -5.76
CA ASN A 197 11.77 1.73 -6.91
C ASN A 197 12.35 0.36 -7.25
N LEU A 198 11.95 -0.21 -8.40
CA LEU A 198 12.38 -1.55 -8.82
C LEU A 198 13.86 -1.59 -9.22
N ASP A 199 14.38 -0.53 -9.83
CA ASP A 199 15.79 -0.49 -10.25
C ASP A 199 16.72 -0.59 -9.03
N ALA A 200 16.30 0.05 -7.92
CA ALA A 200 17.06 0.07 -6.68
C ALA A 200 16.72 -1.08 -5.72
N GLN A 201 15.58 -1.77 -5.92
CA GLN A 201 14.98 -2.71 -4.96
C GLN A 201 14.73 -2.07 -3.59
N ARG A 202 14.32 -0.78 -3.57
CA ARG A 202 14.21 0.03 -2.34
C ARG A 202 12.87 0.73 -2.22
N PRO A 203 12.35 0.89 -0.98
CA PRO A 203 11.14 1.67 -0.72
C PRO A 203 11.43 3.17 -0.74
N VAL A 204 10.57 3.93 -1.43
CA VAL A 204 10.60 5.38 -1.50
C VAL A 204 9.36 5.96 -0.83
N VAL A 205 9.55 6.82 0.15
CA VAL A 205 8.48 7.59 0.79
C VAL A 205 8.37 8.96 0.13
N TRP A 206 7.14 9.35 -0.16
CA TRP A 206 6.78 10.63 -0.76
C TRP A 206 6.01 11.48 0.24
N ASN A 207 6.44 12.71 0.49
CA ASN A 207 5.71 13.70 1.26
C ASN A 207 4.72 14.43 0.34
N LEU A 208 3.49 13.92 0.28
CA LEU A 208 2.47 14.45 -0.62
C LEU A 208 1.92 15.81 -0.17
N GLY A 209 1.98 16.12 1.13
CA GLY A 209 1.65 17.45 1.63
C GLY A 209 2.63 18.51 1.14
N GLU A 210 3.94 18.22 1.20
CA GLU A 210 4.99 19.09 0.65
C GLU A 210 4.84 19.29 -0.86
N LEU A 211 4.56 18.17 -1.58
CA LEU A 211 4.33 18.23 -3.01
C LEU A 211 3.14 19.14 -3.37
N ALA A 212 2.02 18.97 -2.68
CA ALA A 212 0.80 19.77 -2.91
C ALA A 212 1.04 21.26 -2.63
N SER A 213 1.84 21.61 -1.61
CA SER A 213 2.15 23.00 -1.23
C SER A 213 3.25 23.66 -2.07
N SER A 214 3.92 22.90 -2.93
CA SER A 214 5.16 23.33 -3.59
C SER A 214 4.99 24.41 -4.67
N ARG A 215 3.78 24.65 -5.16
CA ARG A 215 3.50 25.52 -6.33
C ARG A 215 4.24 25.11 -7.61
N HIS A 216 4.83 23.91 -7.65
CA HIS A 216 5.50 23.39 -8.83
C HIS A 216 4.44 23.15 -9.94
N PRO A 217 4.70 23.52 -11.20
CA PRO A 217 3.71 23.39 -12.29
C PRO A 217 3.26 21.95 -12.50
N ASP A 218 4.12 20.99 -12.29
CA ASP A 218 3.82 19.56 -12.41
C ASP A 218 3.37 18.89 -11.10
N ALA A 219 3.15 19.63 -10.01
CA ALA A 219 2.84 19.05 -8.70
C ALA A 219 1.63 18.11 -8.74
N ALA A 220 0.53 18.55 -9.35
CA ALA A 220 -0.68 17.72 -9.48
C ALA A 220 -0.42 16.45 -10.30
N ARG A 221 0.25 16.57 -11.45
CA ARG A 221 0.58 15.43 -12.31
C ARG A 221 1.50 14.43 -11.59
N LEU A 222 2.48 14.92 -10.84
CA LEU A 222 3.37 14.06 -10.07
C LEU A 222 2.64 13.42 -8.89
N PHE A 223 1.76 14.15 -8.20
CA PHE A 223 0.92 13.61 -7.12
C PHE A 223 0.11 12.40 -7.60
N HIS A 224 -0.61 12.56 -8.72
CA HIS A 224 -1.40 11.47 -9.32
C HIS A 224 -0.52 10.29 -9.75
N LYS A 225 0.66 10.57 -10.35
CA LYS A 225 1.62 9.53 -10.72
C LYS A 225 2.13 8.73 -9.52
N ILE A 226 2.38 9.38 -8.39
CA ILE A 226 2.84 8.71 -7.16
C ILE A 226 1.74 7.80 -6.60
N ILE A 227 0.48 8.27 -6.56
CA ILE A 227 -0.65 7.44 -6.13
C ILE A 227 -0.80 6.22 -7.05
N LEU A 228 -0.76 6.44 -8.38
CA LEU A 228 -0.82 5.36 -9.36
C LEU A 228 0.34 4.36 -9.19
N ALA A 229 1.57 4.86 -9.03
CA ALA A 229 2.74 4.02 -8.81
C ALA A 229 2.62 3.19 -7.53
N SER A 230 2.10 3.80 -6.46
CA SER A 230 1.86 3.09 -5.19
C SER A 230 0.84 1.96 -5.33
N ALA A 231 -0.08 2.05 -6.29
CA ALA A 231 -1.11 1.03 -6.57
C ALA A 231 -0.74 0.09 -7.73
N ALA A 232 0.41 0.27 -8.38
CA ALA A 232 0.85 -0.50 -9.56
C ALA A 232 1.40 -1.87 -9.16
N ILE A 233 0.51 -2.85 -8.93
CA ILE A 233 0.87 -4.23 -8.54
C ILE A 233 1.73 -4.88 -9.63
N PRO A 234 2.95 -5.36 -9.32
CA PRO A 234 3.84 -5.97 -10.30
C PRO A 234 3.21 -7.16 -11.02
N GLY A 235 3.32 -7.17 -12.34
CA GLY A 235 2.76 -8.22 -13.20
C GLY A 235 1.26 -8.09 -13.46
N ALA A 236 0.52 -7.28 -12.69
CA ALA A 236 -0.90 -7.03 -12.90
C ALA A 236 -1.16 -5.65 -13.54
N LEU A 237 -0.48 -4.61 -13.07
CA LEU A 237 -0.63 -3.24 -13.55
C LEU A 237 0.69 -2.70 -14.12
N SER A 238 0.60 -1.71 -15.02
CA SER A 238 1.77 -1.08 -15.62
C SER A 238 2.62 -0.36 -14.57
N PRO A 239 3.94 -0.58 -14.55
CA PRO A 239 4.85 0.21 -13.73
C PRO A 239 4.84 1.68 -14.16
N VAL A 240 5.20 2.58 -13.26
CA VAL A 240 5.19 4.02 -13.50
C VAL A 240 6.60 4.58 -13.56
N ASN A 241 6.96 5.21 -14.66
CA ASN A 241 8.23 5.93 -14.80
C ASN A 241 8.14 7.30 -14.11
N ILE A 242 9.00 7.56 -13.13
CA ILE A 242 9.10 8.84 -12.43
C ILE A 242 10.43 9.50 -12.82
N PRO A 243 10.41 10.69 -13.47
CA PRO A 243 11.61 11.39 -13.85
C PRO A 243 12.33 11.96 -12.62
N VAL A 244 13.66 11.79 -12.60
CA VAL A 244 14.55 12.35 -11.59
C VAL A 244 15.71 13.07 -12.26
N VAL A 245 16.37 13.97 -11.53
CA VAL A 245 17.52 14.74 -12.00
C VAL A 245 18.71 14.47 -11.11
N ILE A 246 19.88 14.29 -11.75
CA ILE A 246 21.17 14.18 -11.12
C ILE A 246 22.13 15.06 -11.92
N ASP A 247 22.74 16.05 -11.27
CA ASP A 247 23.71 16.97 -11.90
C ASP A 247 23.20 17.57 -13.24
N GLY A 248 21.90 17.94 -13.28
CA GLY A 248 21.24 18.53 -14.45
C GLY A 248 20.79 17.55 -15.54
N LYS A 249 21.15 16.26 -15.45
CA LYS A 249 20.73 15.22 -16.40
C LYS A 249 19.48 14.51 -15.89
N VAL A 250 18.51 14.26 -16.81
CA VAL A 250 17.24 13.59 -16.50
C VAL A 250 17.38 12.08 -16.72
N TYR A 251 16.89 11.33 -15.73
CA TYR A 251 16.78 9.87 -15.70
C TYR A 251 15.35 9.46 -15.41
N ASP A 252 14.97 8.20 -15.67
CA ASP A 252 13.68 7.64 -15.31
C ASP A 252 13.85 6.48 -14.30
N GLU A 253 13.26 6.61 -13.13
CA GLU A 253 13.15 5.52 -12.16
C GLU A 253 11.85 4.74 -12.38
N LEU A 254 11.92 3.41 -12.31
CA LEU A 254 10.76 2.53 -12.46
C LEU A 254 10.13 2.24 -11.11
N HIS A 255 8.93 2.76 -10.90
CA HIS A 255 8.18 2.58 -9.66
C HIS A 255 7.01 1.62 -9.83
N VAL A 256 6.79 0.81 -8.79
CA VAL A 256 5.66 -0.10 -8.63
C VAL A 256 5.07 0.02 -7.24
N ASP A 257 4.05 -0.81 -6.97
CA ASP A 257 3.33 -0.87 -5.69
C ASP A 257 4.27 -0.89 -4.49
N GLY A 258 3.96 -0.07 -3.51
CA GLY A 258 4.72 0.02 -2.27
C GLY A 258 4.75 -1.29 -1.50
N GLY A 259 3.67 -2.11 -1.59
CA GLY A 259 3.58 -3.43 -0.97
C GLY A 259 4.64 -4.42 -1.44
N THR A 260 5.31 -4.15 -2.57
CA THR A 260 6.47 -4.94 -3.03
C THR A 260 7.62 -4.91 -2.01
N THR A 261 7.80 -3.81 -1.28
CA THR A 261 8.83 -3.66 -0.24
C THR A 261 8.26 -3.49 1.15
N ARG A 262 7.12 -2.78 1.30
CA ARG A 262 6.44 -2.53 2.58
C ARG A 262 4.95 -2.37 2.39
N GLU A 263 4.19 -3.26 2.97
CA GLU A 263 2.73 -3.25 2.90
C GLU A 263 2.10 -2.14 3.75
N ILE A 264 2.78 -1.72 4.82
CA ILE A 264 2.33 -0.67 5.74
C ILE A 264 3.52 -0.01 6.44
N PHE A 265 3.44 1.29 6.70
CA PHE A 265 4.48 2.02 7.43
C PHE A 265 3.89 3.18 8.23
N ILE A 266 4.64 3.71 9.20
CA ILE A 266 4.23 4.89 10.00
C ILE A 266 5.23 6.05 9.91
N SER A 267 6.49 5.77 9.66
CA SER A 267 7.59 6.73 9.51
C SER A 267 8.87 5.98 9.13
N PRO A 268 9.93 6.67 8.72
CA PRO A 268 11.24 6.03 8.55
C PRO A 268 11.64 5.25 9.80
N ILE A 269 12.11 4.01 9.63
CA ILE A 269 12.43 3.11 10.75
C ILE A 269 13.54 3.69 11.64
N GLN A 270 14.41 4.47 11.06
CA GLN A 270 15.64 4.96 11.67
C GLN A 270 15.42 6.14 12.62
N VAL A 271 14.25 6.78 12.60
CA VAL A 271 13.94 7.92 13.48
C VAL A 271 13.13 7.42 14.67
N PRO A 272 13.70 7.35 15.88
CA PRO A 272 12.92 7.05 17.08
C PRO A 272 11.83 8.10 17.28
N MET A 273 10.59 7.68 17.54
CA MET A 273 9.48 8.63 17.73
C MET A 273 9.72 9.60 18.91
N LYS A 274 10.42 9.15 19.95
CA LYS A 274 10.79 9.99 21.11
C LYS A 274 11.86 11.05 20.78
N ALA A 275 12.60 10.89 19.68
CA ALA A 275 13.57 11.90 19.27
C ALA A 275 12.92 13.26 18.97
N LEU A 276 11.60 13.28 18.75
CA LEU A 276 10.81 14.48 18.48
C LEU A 276 10.19 15.11 19.75
N ASP A 277 10.39 14.53 20.92
CA ASP A 277 9.75 15.00 22.17
C ASP A 277 10.19 16.42 22.57
N HIS A 278 11.42 16.78 22.23
CA HIS A 278 11.95 18.11 22.49
C HIS A 278 11.25 19.25 21.71
N LEU A 279 10.42 18.91 20.70
CA LEU A 279 9.63 19.90 19.94
C LEU A 279 8.33 20.27 20.65
N TYR A 280 7.97 19.56 21.70
CA TYR A 280 6.76 19.79 22.47
C TYR A 280 7.13 20.31 23.86
N ASP A 281 6.25 21.15 24.44
CA ASP A 281 6.40 21.62 25.82
C ASP A 281 6.29 20.47 26.84
N ARG A 282 5.57 19.41 26.48
CA ARG A 282 5.45 18.13 27.20
C ARG A 282 5.45 16.97 26.24
N PRO A 283 6.03 15.81 26.56
CA PRO A 283 5.99 14.63 25.70
C PRO A 283 4.56 14.31 25.27
N PRO A 284 4.30 14.16 23.96
CA PRO A 284 2.93 13.97 23.46
C PRO A 284 2.37 12.59 23.81
N ILE A 285 1.05 12.51 23.85
CA ILE A 285 0.32 11.24 23.83
C ILE A 285 0.23 10.79 22.39
N ARG A 286 0.96 9.75 22.03
CA ARG A 286 0.94 9.19 20.66
C ARG A 286 -0.08 8.08 20.56
N ARG A 287 -0.89 8.12 19.51
CA ARG A 287 -1.85 7.07 19.15
C ARG A 287 -1.61 6.61 17.73
N ILE A 288 -1.30 5.34 17.57
CA ILE A 288 -1.10 4.71 16.27
C ILE A 288 -2.34 3.91 15.95
N TRP A 289 -3.01 4.32 14.86
CA TRP A 289 -4.18 3.69 14.31
C TRP A 289 -3.79 3.00 13.02
N LEU A 290 -3.88 1.69 12.99
CA LEU A 290 -3.49 0.86 11.86
C LEU A 290 -4.73 0.20 11.28
N ILE A 291 -5.05 0.49 10.01
CA ILE A 291 -6.11 -0.19 9.27
C ILE A 291 -5.44 -1.06 8.20
N LYS A 292 -5.54 -2.37 8.38
CA LYS A 292 -5.04 -3.36 7.44
C LYS A 292 -6.16 -3.75 6.47
N ASN A 293 -6.05 -3.31 5.22
CA ASN A 293 -6.99 -3.66 4.14
C ASN A 293 -6.71 -5.07 3.59
N MET A 294 -6.52 -6.00 4.49
CA MET A 294 -6.28 -7.41 4.20
C MET A 294 -6.85 -8.24 5.34
N ARG A 295 -7.09 -9.50 5.08
CA ARG A 295 -7.55 -10.43 6.11
C ARG A 295 -6.49 -10.66 7.18
N GLU A 296 -6.94 -10.89 8.41
CA GLU A 296 -6.05 -11.26 9.52
C GLU A 296 -5.41 -12.63 9.30
N GLN A 297 -6.10 -13.53 8.62
CA GLN A 297 -5.69 -14.91 8.44
C GLN A 297 -5.51 -15.27 6.96
N PRO A 298 -4.64 -16.25 6.66
CA PRO A 298 -4.48 -16.75 5.30
C PRO A 298 -5.79 -17.27 4.74
N VAL A 299 -6.06 -16.98 3.46
CA VAL A 299 -7.22 -17.51 2.74
C VAL A 299 -6.79 -18.72 1.92
N TYR A 300 -7.45 -19.86 2.16
CA TYR A 300 -7.28 -21.03 1.30
C TYR A 300 -7.87 -20.76 -0.09
N GLN A 301 -7.05 -20.93 -1.12
CA GLN A 301 -7.46 -20.80 -2.51
C GLN A 301 -6.66 -21.80 -3.35
N PRO A 302 -7.30 -22.77 -4.00
CA PRO A 302 -6.65 -23.66 -4.96
C PRO A 302 -6.00 -22.85 -6.10
N VAL A 303 -4.80 -23.20 -6.45
CA VAL A 303 -4.03 -22.51 -7.51
C VAL A 303 -3.94 -23.42 -8.72
N THR A 304 -4.35 -22.91 -9.88
CA THR A 304 -4.16 -23.63 -11.15
C THR A 304 -2.67 -23.75 -11.46
N GLN A 305 -2.22 -24.93 -11.87
CA GLN A 305 -0.82 -25.20 -12.22
C GLN A 305 -0.42 -24.54 -13.57
N ARG A 306 -0.39 -23.21 -13.57
CA ARG A 306 0.06 -22.38 -14.68
C ARG A 306 0.95 -21.26 -14.15
N THR A 307 1.91 -20.81 -14.94
CA THR A 307 2.93 -19.83 -14.53
C THR A 307 2.34 -18.57 -13.92
N LEU A 308 1.40 -17.91 -14.59
CA LEU A 308 0.84 -16.63 -14.11
C LEU A 308 0.01 -16.79 -12.81
N PRO A 309 -0.91 -17.77 -12.68
CA PRO A 309 -1.60 -18.02 -11.41
C PRO A 309 -0.64 -18.34 -10.25
N ILE A 310 0.40 -19.15 -10.50
CA ILE A 310 1.40 -19.49 -9.48
C ILE A 310 2.18 -18.22 -9.07
N ALA A 311 2.67 -17.44 -10.03
CA ALA A 311 3.41 -16.21 -9.75
C ALA A 311 2.56 -15.20 -8.98
N GLY A 312 1.32 -14.96 -9.39
CA GLY A 312 0.38 -14.07 -8.69
C GLY A 312 0.11 -14.53 -7.26
N ARG A 313 -0.11 -15.84 -7.05
CA ARG A 313 -0.31 -16.39 -5.71
C ARG A 313 0.94 -16.29 -4.84
N ALA A 314 2.13 -16.52 -5.42
CA ALA A 314 3.40 -16.38 -4.73
C ALA A 314 3.63 -14.95 -4.27
N ILE A 315 3.41 -13.94 -5.13
CA ILE A 315 3.51 -12.52 -4.79
C ILE A 315 2.53 -12.18 -3.66
N SER A 316 1.26 -12.57 -3.77
CA SER A 316 0.25 -12.34 -2.72
C SER A 316 0.65 -12.96 -1.39
N THR A 317 1.24 -14.17 -1.43
CA THR A 317 1.72 -14.88 -0.23
C THR A 317 2.91 -14.15 0.42
N LEU A 318 3.86 -13.65 -0.40
CA LEU A 318 4.99 -12.87 0.10
C LEU A 318 4.52 -11.57 0.77
N ILE A 319 3.62 -10.81 0.12
CA ILE A 319 3.04 -9.57 0.66
C ILE A 319 2.31 -9.86 1.97
N PHE A 320 1.48 -10.91 2.02
CA PHE A 320 0.74 -11.28 3.23
C PHE A 320 1.67 -11.55 4.42
N ASN A 321 2.72 -12.37 4.21
CA ASN A 321 3.67 -12.70 5.29
C ASN A 321 4.56 -11.52 5.67
N GLN A 322 4.97 -10.69 4.70
CA GLN A 322 5.72 -9.47 4.96
C GLN A 322 4.91 -8.50 5.84
N SER A 323 3.59 -8.36 5.59
CA SER A 323 2.72 -7.47 6.35
C SER A 323 2.70 -7.79 7.85
N ALA A 324 2.75 -9.07 8.21
CA ALA A 324 2.85 -9.48 9.61
C ALA A 324 4.13 -8.94 10.28
N GLY A 325 5.28 -9.08 9.60
CA GLY A 325 6.55 -8.54 10.07
C GLY A 325 6.54 -7.02 10.23
N GLU A 326 5.90 -6.28 9.29
CA GLU A 326 5.77 -4.83 9.39
C GLU A 326 4.89 -4.41 10.58
N ILE A 327 3.76 -5.09 10.81
CA ILE A 327 2.88 -4.83 11.96
C ILE A 327 3.64 -5.04 13.28
N TYR A 328 4.46 -6.08 13.36
CA TYR A 328 5.31 -6.33 14.51
C TYR A 328 6.33 -5.21 14.74
N ARG A 329 7.00 -4.73 13.68
CA ARG A 329 7.93 -3.60 13.76
C ARG A 329 7.22 -2.33 14.24
N ILE A 330 6.02 -2.05 13.71
CA ILE A 330 5.21 -0.90 14.14
C ILE A 330 4.82 -1.04 15.61
N TYR A 331 4.35 -2.21 16.03
CA TYR A 331 3.99 -2.48 17.41
C TYR A 331 5.18 -2.33 18.37
N ARG A 332 6.36 -2.87 18.02
CA ARG A 332 7.58 -2.70 18.80
C ARG A 332 7.93 -1.22 18.95
N ARG A 333 7.92 -0.46 17.89
CA ARG A 333 8.17 0.98 17.91
C ARG A 333 7.13 1.76 18.74
N ALA A 334 5.87 1.33 18.70
CA ALA A 334 4.83 1.89 19.56
C ALA A 334 5.18 1.68 21.04
N ARG A 335 5.60 0.46 21.40
CA ARG A 335 6.02 0.13 22.76
C ARG A 335 7.24 0.93 23.21
N ASP A 336 8.25 1.06 22.36
CA ASP A 336 9.49 1.82 22.64
C ASP A 336 9.22 3.32 22.83
N ALA A 337 8.13 3.82 22.22
CA ALA A 337 7.70 5.24 22.29
C ALA A 337 6.59 5.50 23.33
N ASP A 338 6.17 4.51 24.10
CA ASP A 338 4.99 4.59 24.98
C ASP A 338 3.73 5.06 24.24
N ALA A 339 3.59 4.65 22.98
CA ALA A 339 2.44 5.00 22.14
C ALA A 339 1.31 3.99 22.29
N GLU A 340 0.07 4.47 22.25
CA GLU A 340 -1.08 3.60 22.16
C GLU A 340 -1.16 2.97 20.77
N PHE A 341 -1.19 1.63 20.70
CA PHE A 341 -1.37 0.88 19.47
C PHE A 341 -2.82 0.44 19.32
N ARG A 342 -3.39 0.66 18.16
CA ARG A 342 -4.75 0.25 17.77
C ARG A 342 -4.70 -0.28 16.34
N MET A 343 -5.25 -1.46 16.11
CA MET A 343 -5.27 -2.11 14.80
C MET A 343 -6.66 -2.66 14.49
N LEU A 344 -7.10 -2.48 13.24
CA LEU A 344 -8.20 -3.22 12.62
C LEU A 344 -7.70 -3.91 11.35
N ALA A 345 -8.19 -5.12 11.11
CA ALA A 345 -8.00 -5.87 9.88
C ALA A 345 -9.33 -6.57 9.54
N ILE A 346 -9.46 -7.10 8.33
CA ILE A 346 -10.65 -7.85 7.93
C ILE A 346 -10.67 -9.17 8.72
N PRO A 347 -11.62 -9.32 9.67
CA PRO A 347 -11.66 -10.49 10.52
C PRO A 347 -12.27 -11.71 9.80
N ALA A 348 -12.14 -12.89 10.41
CA ALA A 348 -12.59 -14.16 9.82
C ALA A 348 -14.12 -14.25 9.63
N GLU A 349 -14.87 -13.48 10.39
CA GLU A 349 -16.34 -13.41 10.31
C GLU A 349 -16.82 -12.83 8.97
N PHE A 350 -16.01 -12.03 8.30
CA PHE A 350 -16.30 -11.61 6.93
C PHE A 350 -15.91 -12.72 5.96
N ASN A 351 -16.85 -13.59 5.62
CA ASN A 351 -16.65 -14.83 4.85
C ASN A 351 -16.97 -14.72 3.34
N TYR A 352 -17.21 -13.52 2.84
CA TYR A 352 -17.42 -13.30 1.41
C TYR A 352 -16.09 -13.35 0.64
N THR A 353 -16.16 -13.79 -0.63
CA THR A 353 -15.01 -13.84 -1.55
C THR A 353 -15.31 -12.99 -2.77
N SER A 354 -14.30 -12.32 -3.28
CA SER A 354 -14.39 -11.59 -4.55
C SER A 354 -14.22 -12.54 -5.73
N THR A 355 -14.91 -12.26 -6.83
CA THR A 355 -14.80 -12.99 -8.10
C THR A 355 -13.81 -12.34 -9.07
N GLN A 356 -13.43 -11.10 -8.81
CA GLN A 356 -12.48 -10.32 -9.62
C GLN A 356 -11.68 -9.35 -8.73
N VAL A 357 -10.67 -8.68 -9.30
CA VAL A 357 -9.79 -7.78 -8.54
C VAL A 357 -10.56 -6.61 -7.91
N PHE A 358 -11.47 -6.02 -8.66
CA PHE A 358 -12.42 -5.00 -8.19
C PHE A 358 -13.84 -5.49 -8.50
N ASP A 359 -14.54 -5.90 -7.46
CA ASP A 359 -15.88 -6.48 -7.50
C ASP A 359 -16.82 -5.58 -6.68
N PRO A 360 -17.67 -4.77 -7.32
CA PRO A 360 -18.51 -3.81 -6.60
C PRO A 360 -19.45 -4.46 -5.59
N ALA A 361 -19.97 -5.66 -5.90
CA ALA A 361 -20.87 -6.37 -5.00
C ALA A 361 -20.13 -6.83 -3.73
N TYR A 362 -18.93 -7.35 -3.88
CA TYR A 362 -18.05 -7.73 -2.77
C TYR A 362 -17.61 -6.49 -2.00
N GLN A 363 -17.10 -5.46 -2.70
CA GLN A 363 -16.58 -4.24 -2.10
C GLN A 363 -17.66 -3.47 -1.32
N LYS A 364 -18.91 -3.45 -1.82
CA LYS A 364 -20.05 -2.86 -1.10
C LYS A 364 -20.28 -3.57 0.24
N LYS A 365 -20.33 -4.91 0.24
CA LYS A 365 -20.49 -5.70 1.47
C LYS A 365 -19.33 -5.47 2.45
N LEU A 366 -18.11 -5.40 1.92
CA LEU A 366 -16.92 -5.18 2.72
C LEU A 366 -16.88 -3.76 3.32
N PHE A 367 -17.30 -2.75 2.55
CA PHE A 367 -17.45 -1.38 3.01
C PHE A 367 -18.49 -1.30 4.15
N GLU A 368 -19.68 -1.87 3.95
CA GLU A 368 -20.76 -1.89 4.94
C GLU A 368 -20.33 -2.61 6.23
N PHE A 369 -19.60 -3.71 6.09
CA PHE A 369 -19.03 -4.44 7.22
C PHE A 369 -17.98 -3.59 7.96
N GLY A 370 -17.07 -2.94 7.26
CA GLY A 370 -16.09 -2.01 7.83
C GLY A 370 -16.76 -0.83 8.52
N GLU A 371 -17.81 -0.27 7.90
CA GLU A 371 -18.61 0.84 8.47
C GLU A 371 -19.23 0.45 9.79
N GLU A 372 -19.80 -0.75 9.88
CA GLU A 372 -20.37 -1.22 11.14
C GLU A 372 -19.30 -1.43 12.23
N LEU A 373 -18.14 -1.97 11.89
CA LEU A 373 -17.02 -2.09 12.84
C LEU A 373 -16.52 -0.72 13.32
N GLY A 374 -16.39 0.24 12.41
CA GLY A 374 -16.02 1.62 12.74
C GLY A 374 -17.03 2.29 13.66
N ARG A 375 -18.33 2.08 13.40
CA ARG A 375 -19.44 2.62 14.21
C ARG A 375 -19.47 2.02 15.62
N ARG A 376 -19.25 0.70 15.76
CA ARG A 376 -19.18 0.03 17.09
C ARG A 376 -17.96 0.46 17.90
N GLY A 377 -16.80 0.57 17.26
CA GLY A 377 -15.56 1.05 17.85
C GLY A 377 -14.88 0.18 18.90
N ASN A 378 -15.42 -0.98 19.19
CA ASN A 378 -14.90 -1.91 20.22
C ASN A 378 -13.97 -3.01 19.64
N SER A 379 -13.77 -3.02 18.32
CA SER A 379 -13.03 -4.08 17.62
C SER A 379 -11.53 -3.77 17.47
N TRP A 380 -11.05 -2.63 17.96
CA TRP A 380 -9.64 -2.25 17.85
C TRP A 380 -8.74 -3.14 18.71
N LEU A 381 -7.86 -3.89 18.07
CA LEU A 381 -6.82 -4.69 18.71
C LEU A 381 -5.75 -3.76 19.30
N ARG A 382 -5.26 -4.08 20.49
CA ARG A 382 -4.21 -3.32 21.18
C ARG A 382 -2.80 -3.92 20.98
N GLN A 383 -2.73 -5.03 20.27
CA GLN A 383 -1.50 -5.74 19.91
C GLN A 383 -1.73 -6.58 18.65
N PRO A 384 -0.68 -6.99 17.94
CA PRO A 384 -0.80 -7.87 16.77
C PRO A 384 -1.58 -9.15 17.07
N PRO A 385 -2.36 -9.68 16.11
CA PRO A 385 -3.19 -10.88 16.32
C PRO A 385 -2.41 -12.10 16.82
N GLU A 386 -1.17 -12.26 16.36
CA GLU A 386 -0.31 -13.39 16.70
C GLU A 386 0.13 -13.39 18.17
N LEU A 387 0.05 -12.24 18.86
CA LEU A 387 0.34 -12.08 20.29
C LEU A 387 -0.87 -12.30 21.18
N LEU A 388 -2.07 -12.47 20.61
CA LEU A 388 -3.28 -12.73 21.38
C LEU A 388 -3.28 -14.18 21.89
N PRO A 389 -3.43 -14.42 23.20
CA PRO A 389 -3.55 -15.77 23.72
C PRO A 389 -4.82 -16.41 23.17
N ASN A 390 -4.71 -17.68 22.74
CA ASN A 390 -5.84 -18.56 22.40
C ASN A 390 -6.81 -18.08 21.29
N ARG A 391 -6.36 -17.38 20.27
CA ARG A 391 -7.18 -17.30 19.06
C ARG A 391 -7.13 -18.64 18.31
N PRO A 392 -8.24 -19.35 18.15
CA PRO A 392 -8.25 -20.52 17.27
C PRO A 392 -7.83 -20.06 15.88
N ARG A 393 -6.86 -20.75 15.28
CA ARG A 393 -6.56 -20.58 13.85
C ARG A 393 -7.77 -21.11 13.09
N VAL A 394 -8.75 -20.28 12.84
CA VAL A 394 -9.89 -20.63 11.98
C VAL A 394 -9.35 -20.64 10.56
N ILE A 395 -8.82 -21.81 10.15
CA ILE A 395 -8.75 -22.10 8.73
C ILE A 395 -10.20 -22.05 8.28
N ALA A 396 -10.53 -21.15 7.35
CA ALA A 396 -11.87 -21.03 6.78
C ALA A 396 -12.20 -22.34 6.02
N SER A 397 -12.66 -23.36 6.76
CA SER A 397 -12.92 -24.71 6.28
C SER A 397 -14.36 -24.92 5.83
N LYS A 398 -15.14 -23.87 5.56
CA LYS A 398 -16.53 -23.97 5.06
C LYS A 398 -16.70 -23.80 3.56
N LEU A 399 -15.64 -23.99 2.76
CA LEU A 399 -15.75 -24.08 1.29
C LEU A 399 -15.54 -25.51 0.76
N ILE A 400 -15.72 -26.54 1.61
CA ILE A 400 -15.66 -27.95 1.18
C ILE A 400 -17.05 -28.53 1.18
N GLU A 401 -17.91 -28.04 0.31
CA GLU A 401 -19.17 -28.72 0.04
C GLU A 401 -19.49 -28.89 -1.45
N VAL A 402 -18.60 -28.59 -2.38
CA VAL A 402 -18.76 -28.94 -3.79
C VAL A 402 -17.42 -29.34 -4.41
N ALA A 403 -16.85 -30.44 -3.99
CA ALA A 403 -15.90 -31.19 -4.82
C ALA A 403 -16.11 -32.69 -4.58
N PRO A 404 -16.31 -33.51 -5.63
CA PRO A 404 -16.37 -34.94 -5.46
C PRO A 404 -15.08 -35.44 -4.83
N ARG A 405 -15.19 -36.31 -3.83
CA ARG A 405 -14.04 -36.95 -3.17
C ARG A 405 -13.21 -37.68 -4.22
N VAL A 406 -12.10 -37.08 -4.65
CA VAL A 406 -11.05 -37.83 -5.32
C VAL A 406 -10.41 -38.70 -4.23
N ARG A 407 -10.50 -40.00 -4.36
CA ARG A 407 -9.77 -40.93 -3.47
C ARG A 407 -8.30 -40.60 -3.58
N PRO A 408 -7.58 -40.44 -2.45
CA PRO A 408 -6.12 -40.32 -2.51
C PRO A 408 -5.55 -41.58 -3.17
N PRO A 409 -4.54 -41.46 -4.01
CA PRO A 409 -3.83 -42.63 -4.52
C PRO A 409 -3.32 -43.45 -3.32
N SER A 410 -3.46 -44.76 -3.42
CA SER A 410 -2.92 -45.69 -2.42
C SER A 410 -1.43 -45.41 -2.21
N ASN A 411 -1.03 -45.31 -0.95
CA ASN A 411 0.38 -45.12 -0.59
C ASN A 411 1.26 -46.13 -1.35
N PRO A 412 2.32 -45.68 -2.02
CA PRO A 412 3.28 -46.62 -2.59
C PRO A 412 3.94 -47.42 -1.45
N GLN A 413 3.81 -48.72 -1.48
CA GLN A 413 4.53 -49.60 -0.58
C GLN A 413 6.01 -49.61 -1.02
N PHE A 414 6.89 -49.21 -0.10
CA PHE A 414 8.32 -49.44 -0.30
C PHE A 414 8.63 -50.93 -0.10
N SER A 415 9.19 -51.58 -1.12
CA SER A 415 9.76 -52.87 -0.98
C SER A 415 11.10 -52.78 -0.25
N ALA A 416 11.50 -53.85 0.43
CA ALA A 416 12.71 -53.89 1.29
C ALA A 416 14.04 -53.72 0.54
N ASP A 417 14.02 -53.61 -0.79
CA ASP A 417 15.17 -53.38 -1.69
C ASP A 417 15.31 -51.92 -2.20
N GLY A 418 14.44 -51.01 -1.78
CA GLY A 418 14.54 -49.58 -2.13
C GLY A 418 14.08 -49.20 -3.53
N SER A 419 13.41 -50.11 -4.27
CA SER A 419 12.88 -49.76 -5.60
C SER A 419 11.41 -49.31 -5.58
N LEU A 420 11.08 -48.27 -6.37
CA LEU A 420 9.72 -47.77 -6.60
C LEU A 420 9.04 -48.61 -7.70
N SER A 421 8.10 -49.45 -7.32
CA SER A 421 7.23 -50.11 -8.30
C SER A 421 5.93 -49.31 -8.46
N GLY A 422 5.66 -48.79 -9.66
CA GLY A 422 4.34 -48.19 -9.95
C GLY A 422 4.33 -46.98 -10.88
N PHE A 423 5.34 -46.70 -11.66
CA PHE A 423 5.24 -45.77 -12.78
C PHE A 423 5.12 -46.55 -14.09
N SER A 424 3.91 -46.61 -14.65
CA SER A 424 3.70 -46.94 -16.07
C SER A 424 3.63 -45.62 -16.84
N GLU A 425 4.49 -45.47 -17.86
CA GLU A 425 4.45 -44.34 -18.81
C GLU A 425 3.08 -44.36 -19.56
N PRO A 426 2.48 -43.19 -19.80
CA PRO A 426 1.35 -43.08 -20.68
C PRO A 426 1.78 -43.18 -22.14
N LYS A 427 1.12 -44.02 -22.91
CA LYS A 427 1.21 -44.05 -24.35
C LYS A 427 0.59 -42.79 -24.97
#